data_53afe4f3d45e41e6b9309e5d2a8d9612
#
_entry.id   53afe4f3d45e41e6b9309e5d2a8d9612
#
_cell.length_a   1.000
_cell.length_b   1.000
_cell.length_c   1.000
_cell.angle_alpha   90.00
_cell.angle_beta   90.00
_cell.angle_gamma   90.00
#
_symmetry.space_group_name_H-M   'P 1'
#
loop_
_entity.id
_entity.type
_entity.pdbx_description
1 polymer ?
#
loop_
_entity_poly.entity_id
_entity_poly.type
_entity_poly.pdbx_seq_one_letter_code
_entity_poly.pdbx_strand_id
1 'polypeptide(L)'
;MRYLSIFVFAVLLVPSFATAGEPLTPRPLDPIVAEAFASAQAQSAVVRSLVATLESSNVIVHIVSSRDLPLGIGGTTSFVTSRGGYRYVRITIAVDLSKSGRTAILGHELQHACEIAASEADDVESVRELFEKEGHRAGDYFETRKALDAERLVRNEVNAASAALRLRSGQAQQLQAEPVVKFDH
;
A
#
# COMPACT_ATOMS: atom_id res chain seq x y z
N MET A 1 45.87 51.20 35.07
CA MET A 1 45.05 49.99 35.29
C MET A 1 44.00 49.88 34.19
N ARG A 2 44.17 48.92 33.25
CA ARG A 2 43.24 48.73 32.09
C ARG A 2 42.39 47.49 32.40
N TYR A 3 41.07 47.70 32.56
CA TYR A 3 40.12 46.61 32.74
C TYR A 3 39.76 46.00 31.37
N LEU A 4 40.10 44.76 31.17
CA LEU A 4 39.75 43.98 30.00
C LEU A 4 38.39 43.33 30.27
N SER A 5 37.32 43.82 29.64
CA SER A 5 35.98 43.20 29.70
C SER A 5 35.90 42.06 28.72
N ILE A 6 35.79 40.83 29.23
CA ILE A 6 35.54 39.64 28.44
C ILE A 6 34.04 39.50 28.27
N PHE A 7 33.55 39.69 27.02
CA PHE A 7 32.16 39.36 26.65
C PHE A 7 32.09 37.87 26.32
N VAL A 8 31.42 37.11 27.18
CA VAL A 8 31.07 35.69 26.90
C VAL A 8 29.79 35.65 26.08
N PHE A 9 29.93 35.31 24.80
CA PHE A 9 28.77 35.05 23.92
C PHE A 9 28.24 33.63 24.20
N ALA A 10 27.10 33.51 24.92
CA ALA A 10 26.38 32.26 25.06
C ALA A 10 25.62 31.95 23.77
N VAL A 11 26.11 31.02 22.97
CA VAL A 11 25.38 30.49 21.82
C VAL A 11 24.31 29.55 22.34
N LEU A 12 23.05 30.01 22.33
CA LEU A 12 21.87 29.17 22.58
C LEU A 12 21.67 28.25 21.37
N LEU A 13 22.10 27.00 21.51
CA LEU A 13 21.71 25.89 20.61
C LEU A 13 20.22 25.61 20.81
N VAL A 14 19.38 26.21 19.96
CA VAL A 14 17.96 25.82 19.84
C VAL A 14 17.92 24.46 19.16
N PRO A 15 17.44 23.40 19.81
CA PRO A 15 17.24 22.15 19.11
C PRO A 15 16.15 22.35 18.04
N SER A 16 16.54 22.27 16.77
CA SER A 16 15.58 22.16 15.68
C SER A 16 14.87 20.83 15.84
N PHE A 17 13.66 20.86 16.37
CA PHE A 17 12.75 19.74 16.24
C PHE A 17 12.43 19.61 14.74
N ALA A 18 13.11 18.70 14.05
CA ALA A 18 12.64 18.22 12.78
C ALA A 18 11.26 17.63 13.06
N THR A 19 10.20 18.31 12.64
CA THR A 19 8.88 17.71 12.54
C THR A 19 9.05 16.53 11.59
N ALA A 20 9.04 15.32 12.14
CA ALA A 20 8.93 14.12 11.33
C ALA A 20 7.69 14.33 10.47
N GLY A 21 7.88 14.53 9.17
CA GLY A 21 6.79 14.64 8.21
C GLY A 21 5.89 13.42 8.39
N GLU A 22 4.58 13.63 8.26
CA GLU A 22 3.63 12.52 8.29
C GLU A 22 4.12 11.42 7.34
N PRO A 23 4.18 10.13 7.76
CA PRO A 23 4.71 9.10 6.91
C PRO A 23 3.98 9.10 5.56
N LEU A 24 4.75 9.02 4.47
CA LEU A 24 4.25 9.02 3.09
C LEU A 24 3.58 7.68 2.75
N THR A 25 2.69 7.22 3.62
CA THR A 25 1.94 5.98 3.46
C THR A 25 0.96 6.08 2.30
N PRO A 26 0.65 4.98 1.59
CA PRO A 26 -0.52 4.95 0.72
C PRO A 26 -1.77 5.39 1.49
N ARG A 27 -2.54 6.33 0.91
CA ARG A 27 -3.68 7.00 1.56
C ARG A 27 -5.00 6.56 0.93
N PRO A 28 -5.73 5.61 1.53
CA PRO A 28 -7.09 5.30 1.09
C PRO A 28 -8.02 6.48 1.39
N LEU A 29 -8.78 6.91 0.38
CA LEU A 29 -9.62 8.12 0.44
C LEU A 29 -11.12 7.82 0.64
N ASP A 30 -11.52 6.54 0.63
CA ASP A 30 -12.89 6.13 0.90
C ASP A 30 -12.94 4.83 1.72
N PRO A 31 -14.10 4.52 2.37
CA PRO A 31 -14.21 3.36 3.27
C PRO A 31 -13.96 2.01 2.59
N ILE A 32 -14.30 1.87 1.30
CA ILE A 32 -14.18 0.60 0.57
C ILE A 32 -12.70 0.23 0.40
N VAL A 33 -11.89 1.19 -0.04
CA VAL A 33 -10.45 0.96 -0.20
C VAL A 33 -9.71 0.99 1.13
N ALA A 34 -10.21 1.72 2.14
CA ALA A 34 -9.65 1.69 3.49
C ALA A 34 -9.76 0.29 4.12
N GLU A 35 -10.93 -0.37 4.02
CA GLU A 35 -11.13 -1.75 4.46
C GLU A 35 -10.21 -2.72 3.70
N ALA A 36 -10.14 -2.58 2.36
CA ALA A 36 -9.30 -3.41 1.52
C ALA A 36 -7.81 -3.26 1.86
N PHE A 37 -7.33 -2.04 2.06
CA PHE A 37 -5.95 -1.74 2.40
C PHE A 37 -5.57 -2.28 3.78
N ALA A 38 -6.40 -2.06 4.80
CA ALA A 38 -6.18 -2.61 6.14
C ALA A 38 -6.15 -4.15 6.12
N SER A 39 -7.09 -4.77 5.39
CA SER A 39 -7.14 -6.23 5.21
C SER A 39 -5.90 -6.76 4.48
N ALA A 40 -5.44 -6.06 3.44
CA ALA A 40 -4.25 -6.41 2.67
C ALA A 40 -2.99 -6.37 3.56
N GLN A 41 -2.79 -5.31 4.32
CA GLN A 41 -1.65 -5.21 5.25
C GLN A 41 -1.68 -6.29 6.34
N ALA A 42 -2.85 -6.61 6.89
CA ALA A 42 -2.99 -7.64 7.90
C ALA A 42 -2.65 -9.05 7.38
N GLN A 43 -3.01 -9.36 6.12
CA GLN A 43 -2.98 -10.71 5.58
C GLN A 43 -1.82 -10.99 4.60
N SER A 44 -1.15 -9.96 4.08
CA SER A 44 -0.12 -10.12 3.05
C SER A 44 1.20 -9.50 3.44
N ALA A 45 2.25 -10.32 3.47
CA ALA A 45 3.63 -9.87 3.66
C ALA A 45 4.11 -9.07 2.43
N VAL A 46 3.67 -9.46 1.24
CA VAL A 46 3.96 -8.74 -0.01
C VAL A 46 3.45 -7.31 0.07
N VAL A 47 2.18 -7.11 0.47
CA VAL A 47 1.61 -5.75 0.59
C VAL A 47 2.38 -4.92 1.62
N ARG A 48 2.73 -5.49 2.78
CA ARG A 48 3.55 -4.76 3.77
C ARG A 48 4.90 -4.33 3.21
N SER A 49 5.55 -5.18 2.40
CA SER A 49 6.83 -4.84 1.75
C SER A 49 6.67 -3.71 0.72
N LEU A 50 5.62 -3.75 -0.09
CA LEU A 50 5.33 -2.69 -1.07
C LEU A 50 5.05 -1.35 -0.38
N VAL A 51 4.25 -1.37 0.70
CA VAL A 51 3.99 -0.18 1.52
C VAL A 51 5.28 0.38 2.10
N ALA A 52 6.13 -0.44 2.70
CA ALA A 52 7.42 0.00 3.24
C ALA A 52 8.34 0.62 2.16
N THR A 53 8.32 0.09 0.93
CA THR A 53 9.04 0.66 -0.21
C THR A 53 8.51 2.05 -0.56
N LEU A 54 7.19 2.23 -0.60
CA LEU A 54 6.56 3.52 -0.90
C LEU A 54 6.80 4.54 0.22
N GLU A 55 6.75 4.13 1.49
CA GLU A 55 7.05 4.98 2.65
C GLU A 55 8.48 5.53 2.63
N SER A 56 9.43 4.80 2.06
CA SER A 56 10.82 5.21 1.92
C SER A 56 11.11 6.01 0.63
N SER A 57 10.09 6.25 -0.20
CA SER A 57 10.20 6.94 -1.48
C SER A 57 9.66 8.37 -1.43
N ASN A 58 9.75 9.08 -2.56
CA ASN A 58 9.10 10.38 -2.76
C ASN A 58 7.73 10.25 -3.49
N VAL A 59 7.15 9.05 -3.54
CA VAL A 59 5.85 8.82 -4.18
C VAL A 59 4.73 8.83 -3.14
N ILE A 60 3.76 9.72 -3.32
CA ILE A 60 2.54 9.80 -2.51
C ILE A 60 1.43 9.10 -3.28
N VAL A 61 0.89 8.03 -2.70
CA VAL A 61 -0.17 7.23 -3.31
C VAL A 61 -1.51 7.56 -2.69
N HIS A 62 -2.48 7.96 -3.51
CA HIS A 62 -3.89 8.06 -3.14
C HIS A 62 -4.66 6.87 -3.72
N ILE A 63 -5.44 6.18 -2.87
CA ILE A 63 -6.22 5.02 -3.29
C ILE A 63 -7.70 5.40 -3.23
N VAL A 64 -8.43 5.18 -4.32
CA VAL A 64 -9.87 5.44 -4.45
C VAL A 64 -10.59 4.23 -5.01
N SER A 65 -11.87 4.09 -4.71
CA SER A 65 -12.72 3.13 -5.40
C SER A 65 -13.53 3.80 -6.53
N SER A 66 -13.86 3.04 -7.57
CA SER A 66 -14.68 3.51 -8.68
C SER A 66 -15.61 2.42 -9.22
N ARG A 67 -16.76 2.88 -9.76
CA ARG A 67 -17.70 2.05 -10.56
C ARG A 67 -17.49 2.22 -12.06
N ASP A 68 -16.67 3.20 -12.44
CA ASP A 68 -16.55 3.65 -13.83
C ASP A 68 -15.31 3.09 -14.53
N LEU A 69 -14.65 2.08 -13.94
CA LEU A 69 -13.58 1.36 -14.60
C LEU A 69 -14.16 0.53 -15.76
N PRO A 70 -13.43 0.42 -16.89
CA PRO A 70 -13.85 -0.42 -18.00
C PRO A 70 -14.07 -1.87 -17.58
N LEU A 71 -14.99 -2.55 -18.25
CA LEU A 71 -15.31 -3.94 -17.97
C LEU A 71 -14.05 -4.83 -18.05
N GLY A 72 -13.82 -5.62 -17.01
CA GLY A 72 -12.67 -6.50 -16.89
C GLY A 72 -11.43 -5.86 -16.28
N ILE A 73 -11.43 -4.54 -16.01
CA ILE A 73 -10.35 -3.84 -15.33
C ILE A 73 -10.64 -3.77 -13.83
N GLY A 74 -9.81 -4.46 -13.04
CA GLY A 74 -9.95 -4.52 -11.58
C GLY A 74 -9.36 -3.32 -10.85
N GLY A 75 -8.35 -2.69 -11.45
CA GLY A 75 -7.67 -1.51 -10.91
C GLY A 75 -6.88 -0.79 -11.98
N THR A 76 -6.40 0.41 -11.64
CA THR A 76 -5.48 1.18 -12.47
C THR A 76 -4.57 2.04 -11.59
N THR A 77 -3.31 2.18 -12.00
CA THR A 77 -2.36 3.13 -11.42
C THR A 77 -2.11 4.24 -12.42
N SER A 78 -2.30 5.49 -11.98
CA SER A 78 -2.14 6.68 -12.82
C SER A 78 -1.23 7.70 -12.16
N PHE A 79 -0.27 8.22 -12.91
CA PHE A 79 0.51 9.38 -12.49
C PHE A 79 -0.38 10.63 -12.53
N VAL A 80 -0.32 11.46 -11.47
CA VAL A 80 -1.15 12.66 -11.37
C VAL A 80 -0.32 13.91 -11.63
N THR A 81 0.76 14.09 -10.89
CA THR A 81 1.64 15.27 -11.01
C THR A 81 2.91 15.09 -10.18
N SER A 82 3.90 15.94 -10.44
CA SER A 82 5.04 16.15 -9.54
C SER A 82 4.99 17.56 -8.95
N ARG A 83 5.21 17.67 -7.64
CA ARG A 83 5.26 18.97 -6.97
C ARG A 83 6.08 18.90 -5.68
N GLY A 84 6.94 19.88 -5.46
CA GLY A 84 7.72 19.99 -4.21
C GLY A 84 8.65 18.81 -3.96
N GLY A 85 9.17 18.17 -5.00
CA GLY A 85 10.03 16.99 -4.90
C GLY A 85 9.27 15.67 -4.69
N TYR A 86 7.94 15.71 -4.63
CA TYR A 86 7.09 14.53 -4.52
C TYR A 86 6.36 14.23 -5.83
N ARG A 87 6.15 12.94 -6.10
CA ARG A 87 5.38 12.40 -7.21
C ARG A 87 4.05 11.86 -6.69
N TYR A 88 2.94 12.32 -7.27
CA TYR A 88 1.60 11.94 -6.83
C TYR A 88 1.03 10.90 -7.78
N VAL A 89 0.64 9.76 -7.24
CA VAL A 89 0.08 8.63 -7.96
C VAL A 89 -1.31 8.33 -7.41
N ARG A 90 -2.25 8.01 -8.29
CA ARG A 90 -3.59 7.54 -7.93
C ARG A 90 -3.74 6.09 -8.31
N ILE A 91 -4.15 5.29 -7.35
CA ILE A 91 -4.64 3.92 -7.56
C ILE A 91 -6.16 3.97 -7.52
N THR A 92 -6.81 3.42 -8.54
CA THR A 92 -8.28 3.28 -8.60
C THR A 92 -8.62 1.81 -8.60
N ILE A 93 -9.53 1.36 -7.70
CA ILE A 93 -9.94 -0.04 -7.53
C ILE A 93 -11.42 -0.18 -7.85
N ALA A 94 -11.79 -1.18 -8.63
CA ALA A 94 -13.18 -1.47 -8.95
C ALA A 94 -13.97 -1.91 -7.70
N VAL A 95 -15.18 -1.36 -7.53
CA VAL A 95 -16.03 -1.63 -6.35
C VAL A 95 -16.70 -3.01 -6.39
N ASP A 96 -16.93 -3.57 -7.57
CA ASP A 96 -17.65 -4.84 -7.82
C ASP A 96 -16.80 -6.08 -7.60
N LEU A 97 -15.52 -5.93 -7.29
CA LEU A 97 -14.64 -7.03 -6.95
C LEU A 97 -15.02 -7.67 -5.60
N SER A 98 -14.82 -8.99 -5.49
CA SER A 98 -14.85 -9.67 -4.20
C SER A 98 -13.79 -9.11 -3.25
N LYS A 99 -13.95 -9.31 -1.92
CA LYS A 99 -12.96 -8.84 -0.93
C LYS A 99 -11.55 -9.34 -1.25
N SER A 100 -11.38 -10.63 -1.53
CA SER A 100 -10.06 -11.20 -1.88
C SER A 100 -9.55 -10.71 -3.22
N GLY A 101 -10.44 -10.53 -4.21
CA GLY A 101 -10.08 -9.94 -5.51
C GLY A 101 -9.56 -8.53 -5.37
N ARG A 102 -10.27 -7.69 -4.59
CA ARG A 102 -9.88 -6.31 -4.33
C ARG A 102 -8.52 -6.20 -3.64
N THR A 103 -8.26 -7.08 -2.67
CA THR A 103 -6.96 -7.15 -1.98
C THR A 103 -5.84 -7.56 -2.94
N ALA A 104 -6.08 -8.53 -3.83
CA ALA A 104 -5.09 -8.96 -4.80
C ALA A 104 -4.77 -7.89 -5.84
N ILE A 105 -5.80 -7.24 -6.39
CA ILE A 105 -5.64 -6.11 -7.32
C ILE A 105 -4.93 -4.93 -6.65
N LEU A 106 -5.24 -4.64 -5.38
CA LEU A 106 -4.52 -3.60 -4.65
C LEU A 106 -3.01 -3.90 -4.58
N GLY A 107 -2.60 -5.15 -4.37
CA GLY A 107 -1.19 -5.55 -4.41
C GLY A 107 -0.56 -5.33 -5.78
N HIS A 108 -1.29 -5.61 -6.86
CA HIS A 108 -0.90 -5.34 -8.25
C HIS A 108 -0.63 -3.85 -8.47
N GLU A 109 -1.59 -3.00 -8.11
CA GLU A 109 -1.49 -1.55 -8.31
C GLU A 109 -0.41 -0.89 -7.44
N LEU A 110 -0.23 -1.38 -6.20
CA LEU A 110 0.87 -0.94 -5.35
C LEU A 110 2.24 -1.28 -5.94
N GLN A 111 2.36 -2.41 -6.64
CA GLN A 111 3.59 -2.77 -7.35
C GLN A 111 3.88 -1.79 -8.49
N HIS A 112 2.88 -1.38 -9.27
CA HIS A 112 3.07 -0.33 -10.29
C HIS A 112 3.51 1.00 -9.64
N ALA A 113 2.94 1.38 -8.52
CA ALA A 113 3.40 2.57 -7.79
C ALA A 113 4.86 2.44 -7.30
N CYS A 114 5.30 1.23 -6.89
CA CYS A 114 6.70 0.96 -6.54
C CYS A 114 7.62 1.01 -7.78
N GLU A 115 7.17 0.59 -8.95
CA GLU A 115 7.93 0.71 -10.20
C GLU A 115 8.16 2.19 -10.57
N ILE A 116 7.13 3.03 -10.43
CA ILE A 116 7.26 4.48 -10.57
C ILE A 116 8.24 5.02 -9.52
N ALA A 117 8.15 4.57 -8.27
CA ALA A 117 9.03 5.00 -7.19
C ALA A 117 10.50 4.67 -7.44
N ALA A 118 10.77 3.53 -8.06
CA ALA A 118 12.12 3.06 -8.40
C ALA A 118 12.71 3.74 -9.66
N SER A 119 11.93 4.53 -10.39
CA SER A 119 12.32 5.22 -11.61
C SER A 119 12.56 6.71 -11.37
N GLU A 120 13.13 7.38 -12.38
CA GLU A 120 13.24 8.85 -12.44
C GLU A 120 12.04 9.51 -13.14
N ALA A 121 11.03 8.73 -13.52
CA ALA A 121 9.84 9.24 -14.22
C ALA A 121 9.07 10.21 -13.31
N ASP A 122 8.85 11.46 -13.77
CA ASP A 122 8.27 12.54 -12.98
C ASP A 122 7.12 13.29 -13.68
N ASP A 123 6.71 12.78 -14.87
CA ASP A 123 5.53 13.23 -15.60
C ASP A 123 4.80 12.06 -16.28
N VAL A 124 3.65 12.35 -16.92
CA VAL A 124 2.80 11.33 -17.54
C VAL A 124 3.52 10.62 -18.69
N GLU A 125 4.32 11.35 -19.47
CA GLU A 125 4.98 10.80 -20.64
C GLU A 125 6.12 9.87 -20.24
N SER A 126 6.98 10.29 -19.32
CA SER A 126 8.07 9.46 -18.79
C SER A 126 7.58 8.21 -18.05
N VAL A 127 6.43 8.29 -17.35
CA VAL A 127 5.78 7.10 -16.77
C VAL A 127 5.24 6.17 -17.85
N ARG A 128 4.67 6.70 -18.94
CA ARG A 128 4.25 5.90 -20.09
C ARG A 128 5.44 5.18 -20.72
N GLU A 129 6.54 5.88 -20.97
CA GLU A 129 7.77 5.30 -21.52
C GLU A 129 8.37 4.22 -20.60
N LEU A 130 8.33 4.41 -19.27
CA LEU A 130 8.74 3.40 -18.31
C LEU A 130 7.97 2.10 -18.52
N PHE A 131 6.64 2.17 -18.57
CA PHE A 131 5.81 0.97 -18.72
C PHE A 131 5.83 0.39 -20.14
N GLU A 132 6.06 1.18 -21.17
CA GLU A 132 6.32 0.66 -22.52
C GLU A 132 7.62 -0.16 -22.60
N LYS A 133 8.62 0.24 -21.84
CA LYS A 133 9.93 -0.45 -21.78
C LYS A 133 9.92 -1.69 -20.89
N GLU A 134 9.31 -1.61 -19.71
CA GLU A 134 9.38 -2.67 -18.69
C GLU A 134 8.20 -3.66 -18.74
N GLY A 135 7.12 -3.25 -19.37
CA GLY A 135 5.87 -4.01 -19.45
C GLY A 135 5.55 -4.50 -20.85
N HIS A 136 4.33 -4.96 -20.99
CA HIS A 136 3.70 -5.26 -22.26
C HIS A 136 2.34 -4.57 -22.32
N ARG A 137 1.90 -4.23 -23.51
CA ARG A 137 0.62 -3.56 -23.72
C ARG A 137 -0.53 -4.58 -23.61
N ALA A 138 -1.50 -4.30 -22.73
CA ALA A 138 -2.74 -5.06 -22.55
C ALA A 138 -3.93 -4.14 -22.86
N GLY A 139 -4.34 -4.07 -24.15
CA GLY A 139 -5.32 -3.08 -24.61
C GLY A 139 -4.79 -1.66 -24.52
N ASP A 140 -5.47 -0.81 -23.74
CA ASP A 140 -5.07 0.58 -23.49
C ASP A 140 -4.21 0.76 -22.23
N TYR A 141 -3.85 -0.34 -21.56
CA TYR A 141 -3.06 -0.37 -20.33
C TYR A 141 -1.74 -1.06 -20.54
N PHE A 142 -0.85 -0.91 -19.56
CA PHE A 142 0.42 -1.62 -19.51
C PHE A 142 0.44 -2.55 -18.30
N GLU A 143 0.93 -3.75 -18.52
CA GLU A 143 1.09 -4.78 -17.49
C GLU A 143 2.57 -5.13 -17.34
N THR A 144 3.06 -5.21 -16.11
CA THR A 144 4.40 -5.68 -15.85
C THR A 144 4.38 -7.08 -15.24
N ARG A 145 5.43 -7.84 -15.47
CA ARG A 145 5.58 -9.15 -14.84
C ARG A 145 5.58 -9.05 -13.31
N LYS A 146 6.19 -8.02 -12.77
CA LYS A 146 6.26 -7.79 -11.32
C LYS A 146 4.87 -7.55 -10.72
N ALA A 147 4.01 -6.77 -11.38
CA ALA A 147 2.66 -6.50 -10.94
C ALA A 147 1.78 -7.76 -10.97
N LEU A 148 1.86 -8.56 -12.04
CA LEU A 148 1.17 -9.86 -12.13
C LEU A 148 1.65 -10.85 -11.05
N ASP A 149 2.94 -10.90 -10.78
CA ASP A 149 3.50 -11.75 -9.73
C ASP A 149 3.07 -11.27 -8.33
N ALA A 150 3.05 -9.96 -8.08
CA ALA A 150 2.55 -9.38 -6.83
C ALA A 150 1.07 -9.75 -6.60
N GLU A 151 0.21 -9.58 -7.60
CA GLU A 151 -1.20 -9.98 -7.52
C GLU A 151 -1.34 -11.47 -7.13
N ARG A 152 -0.63 -12.34 -7.84
CA ARG A 152 -0.67 -13.79 -7.60
C ARG A 152 -0.22 -14.14 -6.18
N LEU A 153 0.87 -13.53 -5.70
CA LEU A 153 1.39 -13.78 -4.36
C LEU A 153 0.42 -13.28 -3.28
N VAL A 154 -0.09 -12.06 -3.41
CA VAL A 154 -1.08 -11.49 -2.49
C VAL A 154 -2.35 -12.35 -2.45
N ARG A 155 -2.85 -12.78 -3.59
CA ARG A 155 -4.01 -13.68 -3.68
C ARG A 155 -3.79 -14.98 -2.92
N ASN A 156 -2.61 -15.58 -3.05
CA ASN A 156 -2.26 -16.81 -2.34
C ASN A 156 -2.20 -16.59 -0.82
N GLU A 157 -1.57 -15.51 -0.35
CA GLU A 157 -1.46 -15.18 1.07
C GLU A 157 -2.84 -14.92 1.69
N VAL A 158 -3.71 -14.16 1.02
CA VAL A 158 -5.07 -13.87 1.48
C VAL A 158 -5.94 -15.14 1.54
N ASN A 159 -5.83 -16.00 0.55
CA ASN A 159 -6.55 -17.27 0.54
C ASN A 159 -6.08 -18.20 1.67
N ALA A 160 -4.77 -18.29 1.91
CA ALA A 160 -4.20 -19.07 3.01
C ALA A 160 -4.64 -18.52 4.39
N ALA A 161 -4.61 -17.20 4.59
CA ALA A 161 -5.08 -16.56 5.81
C ALA A 161 -6.57 -16.84 6.07
N SER A 162 -7.40 -16.75 5.02
CA SER A 162 -8.83 -17.05 5.10
C SER A 162 -9.11 -18.51 5.43
N ALA A 163 -8.35 -19.45 4.87
CA ALA A 163 -8.46 -20.87 5.19
C ALA A 163 -8.08 -21.16 6.65
N ALA A 164 -6.99 -20.56 7.12
CA ALA A 164 -6.55 -20.71 8.51
C ALA A 164 -7.58 -20.19 9.52
N LEU A 165 -8.25 -19.07 9.22
CA LEU A 165 -9.33 -18.53 10.05
C LEU A 165 -10.54 -19.47 10.13
N ARG A 166 -10.95 -20.06 8.99
CA ARG A 166 -12.07 -21.02 8.97
C ARG A 166 -11.77 -22.27 9.78
N LEU A 167 -10.55 -22.81 9.71
CA LEU A 167 -10.14 -23.96 10.50
C LEU A 167 -10.19 -23.69 12.00
N ARG A 168 -9.68 -22.52 12.42
CA ARG A 168 -9.73 -22.10 13.83
C ARG A 168 -11.16 -21.94 14.35
N SER A 169 -12.05 -21.34 13.55
CA SER A 169 -13.47 -21.17 13.90
C SER A 169 -14.18 -22.52 14.02
N GLY A 170 -13.91 -23.47 13.14
CA GLY A 170 -14.47 -24.83 13.21
C GLY A 170 -14.00 -25.60 14.45
N GLN A 171 -12.72 -25.50 14.80
CA GLN A 171 -12.17 -26.11 16.02
C GLN A 171 -12.78 -25.50 17.30
N ALA A 172 -12.95 -24.18 17.34
CA ALA A 172 -13.58 -23.51 18.49
C ALA A 172 -15.03 -23.96 18.69
N GLN A 173 -15.80 -24.16 17.61
CA GLN A 173 -17.17 -24.66 17.66
C GLN A 173 -17.24 -26.11 18.16
N GLN A 174 -16.31 -26.97 17.74
CA GLN A 174 -16.24 -28.36 18.22
C GLN A 174 -15.94 -28.47 19.70
N LEU A 175 -15.00 -27.66 20.23
CA LEU A 175 -14.67 -27.61 21.66
C LEU A 175 -15.83 -27.12 22.54
N GLN A 176 -16.71 -26.27 21.99
CA GLN A 176 -17.90 -25.79 22.69
C GLN A 176 -19.07 -26.80 22.65
N ALA A 177 -19.05 -27.72 21.70
CA ALA A 177 -20.10 -28.74 21.53
C ALA A 177 -19.86 -30.04 22.34
N GLU A 178 -18.69 -30.23 22.96
CA GLU A 178 -18.44 -31.38 23.82
C GLU A 178 -19.33 -31.31 25.10
N PRO A 179 -20.19 -32.31 25.36
CA PRO A 179 -21.07 -32.30 26.49
C PRO A 179 -20.23 -32.38 27.78
N VAL A 180 -20.54 -31.49 28.74
CA VAL A 180 -20.01 -31.59 30.11
C VAL A 180 -20.42 -32.94 30.67
N VAL A 181 -19.49 -33.88 30.80
CA VAL A 181 -19.72 -35.15 31.46
C VAL A 181 -20.06 -34.81 32.94
N LYS A 182 -21.36 -34.90 33.28
CA LYS A 182 -21.77 -34.83 34.67
C LYS A 182 -21.28 -36.09 35.36
N PHE A 183 -20.36 -35.96 36.26
CA PHE A 183 -20.04 -36.98 37.25
C PHE A 183 -21.12 -36.89 38.35
N ASP A 184 -22.12 -37.78 38.29
CA ASP A 184 -23.03 -38.01 39.41
C ASP A 184 -22.27 -38.76 40.50
N HIS A 185 -22.22 -38.15 41.69
CA HIS A 185 -21.71 -38.76 42.93
C HIS A 185 -22.86 -39.37 43.72
#